data_0d242b461595d5bd6ac6c823732c8122
#
_entry.id   0d242b461595d5bd6ac6c823732c8122
#
_cell.length_a   1.000
_cell.length_b   1.000
_cell.length_c   1.000
_cell.angle_alpha   90.00
_cell.angle_beta   90.00
_cell.angle_gamma   90.00
#
_symmetry.space_group_name_H-M   'P 1'
#
loop_
_entity.id
_entity.type
_entity.pdbx_description
1 polymer ?
#
loop_
_entity_poly.entity_id
_entity_poly.type
_entity_poly.pdbx_seq_one_letter_code
_entity_poly.pdbx_strand_id
1 'polypeptide(L)'
;MTSVNLKPGGLGWMLWLFLAGGVVAGMADDKSKRMVLTESDPEYIRNENYPEKWFRVLRKGIDTTREYLGNYGPLCVYIIGQEKDELKSDTVADRIIEAYCRNRHGEAEDRVQDCLRRKGGSLVERARDGSTEAYLSYVDFLDKPLAELVFINPHGFPMPYLHTRGIHEYAHVFQRAHARTPTWLTEGGAEFLAFYLGDKHDWIDFEKSMEGSMRMARKVKKGEASLIDFEDVGKIEKERPHLKKYYRHLAYDAGAWAVALLIHRSESRSVKQFMTKFYPMLDEKGWRSAVCRYGGYGDINAFYSAFAKLLEQPEKEQMKLLRVIKP
;
A
#
# COMPACT_ATOMS: atom_id res chain seq x y z
N MET A 1 -32.81 -33.51 1.80
CA MET A 1 -32.36 -32.45 2.73
C MET A 1 -31.05 -32.90 3.35
N THR A 2 -29.94 -32.58 2.73
CA THR A 2 -28.58 -32.92 3.20
C THR A 2 -27.83 -31.60 3.42
N SER A 3 -27.64 -31.26 4.68
CA SER A 3 -26.91 -30.09 5.13
C SER A 3 -25.42 -30.28 4.85
N VAL A 4 -24.85 -29.43 3.99
CA VAL A 4 -23.41 -29.34 3.77
C VAL A 4 -22.84 -28.45 4.84
N ASN A 5 -22.11 -29.02 5.79
CA ASN A 5 -21.29 -28.31 6.77
C ASN A 5 -20.06 -27.76 6.09
N LEU A 6 -20.03 -26.46 5.79
CA LEU A 6 -18.84 -25.73 5.41
C LEU A 6 -18.01 -25.43 6.67
N LYS A 7 -16.92 -26.16 6.85
CA LYS A 7 -15.88 -25.79 7.81
C LYS A 7 -15.28 -24.44 7.38
N PRO A 8 -15.08 -23.47 8.29
CA PRO A 8 -14.32 -22.26 7.98
C PRO A 8 -12.85 -22.64 7.85
N GLY A 9 -12.38 -22.75 6.61
CA GLY A 9 -10.97 -22.85 6.31
C GLY A 9 -10.28 -21.57 6.77
N GLY A 10 -9.39 -21.70 7.74
CA GLY A 10 -8.55 -20.59 8.19
C GLY A 10 -7.70 -20.11 7.02
N LEU A 11 -8.02 -18.97 6.45
CA LEU A 11 -7.14 -18.21 5.57
C LEU A 11 -5.98 -17.68 6.43
N GLY A 12 -4.94 -18.47 6.53
CA GLY A 12 -3.65 -18.02 7.01
C GLY A 12 -3.05 -17.07 5.97
N TRP A 13 -3.34 -15.80 6.07
CA TRP A 13 -2.67 -14.76 5.31
C TRP A 13 -1.24 -14.62 5.83
N MET A 14 -0.30 -15.41 5.30
CA MET A 14 1.12 -15.17 5.49
C MET A 14 1.52 -13.98 4.62
N LEU A 15 1.45 -12.78 5.20
CA LEU A 15 2.05 -11.58 4.64
C LEU A 15 3.57 -11.70 4.78
N TRP A 16 4.26 -12.17 3.73
CA TRP A 16 5.71 -12.05 3.63
C TRP A 16 6.02 -10.61 3.16
N LEU A 17 6.30 -9.75 4.13
CA LEU A 17 6.85 -8.42 3.87
C LEU A 17 8.33 -8.57 3.50
N PHE A 18 8.63 -8.66 2.21
CA PHE A 18 9.96 -8.33 1.74
C PHE A 18 10.03 -6.82 1.53
N LEU A 19 10.39 -6.09 2.58
CA LEU A 19 10.94 -4.76 2.43
C LEU A 19 12.31 -4.89 1.74
N ALA A 20 12.32 -4.82 0.41
CA ALA A 20 13.53 -4.53 -0.34
C ALA A 20 13.85 -3.02 -0.21
N GLY A 21 13.89 -2.54 1.01
CA GLY A 21 14.36 -1.22 1.36
C GLY A 21 15.54 -1.40 2.29
N GLY A 22 16.75 -1.39 1.75
CA GLY A 22 17.94 -1.24 2.57
C GLY A 22 17.74 0.01 3.43
N VAL A 23 17.57 -0.20 4.74
CA VAL A 23 17.53 0.90 5.71
C VAL A 23 18.93 1.50 5.75
N VAL A 24 19.14 2.56 4.99
CA VAL A 24 20.22 3.49 5.24
C VAL A 24 19.70 4.47 6.29
N ALA A 25 19.94 4.15 7.55
CA ALA A 25 19.73 5.08 8.63
C ALA A 25 20.62 6.30 8.39
N GLY A 26 20.02 7.49 8.22
CA GLY A 26 20.74 8.75 8.25
C GLY A 26 21.02 9.43 6.92
N MET A 27 20.56 8.94 5.76
CA MET A 27 20.63 9.72 4.52
C MET A 27 19.53 10.79 4.52
N ALA A 28 19.92 12.04 4.29
CA ALA A 28 18.99 13.12 3.97
C ALA A 28 18.07 12.68 2.82
N ASP A 29 16.79 13.04 2.91
CA ASP A 29 15.80 12.72 1.87
C ASP A 29 16.19 13.43 0.57
N ASP A 30 16.77 12.68 -0.35
CA ASP A 30 17.24 13.19 -1.64
C ASP A 30 16.05 13.44 -2.56
N LYS A 31 15.70 14.69 -2.75
CA LYS A 31 14.58 15.11 -3.60
C LYS A 31 14.76 14.70 -5.07
N SER A 32 16.00 14.53 -5.55
CA SER A 32 16.28 14.08 -6.92
C SER A 32 15.86 12.62 -7.16
N LYS A 33 15.68 11.87 -6.08
CA LYS A 33 15.25 10.46 -6.10
C LYS A 33 13.74 10.29 -5.85
N ARG A 34 12.93 11.31 -6.03
CA ARG A 34 11.48 11.24 -5.85
C ARG A 34 10.76 10.98 -7.17
N MET A 35 9.56 10.40 -7.07
CA MET A 35 8.64 10.32 -8.20
C MET A 35 8.21 11.72 -8.64
N VAL A 36 8.03 11.90 -9.93
CA VAL A 36 7.61 13.17 -10.53
C VAL A 36 6.39 12.96 -11.40
N LEU A 37 5.64 14.03 -11.66
CA LEU A 37 4.58 14.02 -12.65
C LEU A 37 5.18 13.76 -14.04
N THR A 38 4.55 12.90 -14.81
CA THR A 38 4.96 12.50 -16.17
C THR A 38 3.76 12.39 -17.11
N GLU A 39 4.00 12.54 -18.39
CA GLU A 39 3.00 12.25 -19.43
C GLU A 39 3.02 10.79 -19.87
N SER A 40 4.07 10.04 -19.51
CA SER A 40 4.23 8.64 -19.90
C SER A 40 3.22 7.75 -19.17
N ASP A 41 2.56 6.88 -19.90
CA ASP A 41 1.73 5.83 -19.31
C ASP A 41 2.58 4.77 -18.61
N PRO A 42 2.03 4.08 -17.60
CA PRO A 42 2.67 2.92 -17.00
C PRO A 42 2.91 1.82 -18.01
N GLU A 43 4.08 1.21 -17.96
CA GLU A 43 4.38 0.00 -18.70
C GLU A 43 3.81 -1.21 -17.97
N TYR A 44 2.97 -2.01 -18.63
CA TYR A 44 2.40 -3.24 -18.07
C TYR A 44 3.10 -4.46 -18.64
N ILE A 45 3.80 -5.20 -17.79
CA ILE A 45 4.55 -6.41 -18.14
C ILE A 45 3.85 -7.61 -17.53
N ARG A 46 3.25 -8.42 -18.40
CA ARG A 46 2.48 -9.61 -18.01
C ARG A 46 2.63 -10.71 -19.05
N ASN A 47 2.22 -11.92 -18.68
CA ASN A 47 2.04 -12.97 -19.68
C ASN A 47 0.92 -12.62 -20.66
N GLU A 48 1.12 -12.91 -21.92
CA GLU A 48 0.13 -12.72 -22.97
C GLU A 48 -1.19 -13.46 -22.67
N ASN A 49 -1.09 -14.65 -22.07
CA ASN A 49 -2.22 -15.49 -21.68
C ASN A 49 -2.81 -15.12 -20.31
N TYR A 50 -2.31 -14.08 -19.61
CA TYR A 50 -2.92 -13.65 -18.35
C TYR A 50 -4.36 -13.19 -18.60
N PRO A 51 -5.38 -13.69 -17.85
CA PRO A 51 -6.78 -13.42 -18.14
C PRO A 51 -7.10 -11.93 -18.17
N GLU A 52 -7.56 -11.45 -19.32
CA GLU A 52 -7.83 -10.05 -19.60
C GLU A 52 -8.80 -9.42 -18.61
N LYS A 53 -9.77 -10.19 -18.10
CA LYS A 53 -10.74 -9.73 -17.11
C LYS A 53 -10.06 -9.22 -15.83
N TRP A 54 -9.07 -9.96 -15.31
CA TRP A 54 -8.35 -9.61 -14.09
C TRP A 54 -7.38 -8.45 -14.31
N PHE A 55 -6.74 -8.43 -15.47
CA PHE A 55 -5.88 -7.33 -15.88
C PHE A 55 -6.66 -6.01 -15.94
N ARG A 56 -7.82 -5.99 -16.59
CA ARG A 56 -8.65 -4.78 -16.68
C ARG A 56 -9.10 -4.27 -15.31
N VAL A 57 -9.47 -5.17 -14.40
CA VAL A 57 -9.85 -4.81 -13.03
C VAL A 57 -8.71 -4.13 -12.32
N LEU A 58 -7.52 -4.73 -12.34
CA LEU A 58 -6.33 -4.19 -11.71
C LEU A 58 -5.94 -2.82 -12.30
N ARG A 59 -5.85 -2.75 -13.63
CA ARG A 59 -5.53 -1.54 -14.36
C ARG A 59 -6.52 -0.42 -14.05
N LYS A 60 -7.81 -0.73 -13.99
CA LYS A 60 -8.84 0.26 -13.65
C LYS A 60 -8.62 0.88 -12.26
N GLY A 61 -8.21 0.10 -11.26
CA GLY A 61 -7.84 0.64 -9.95
C GLY A 61 -6.65 1.60 -10.02
N ILE A 62 -5.60 1.24 -10.75
CA ILE A 62 -4.41 2.08 -10.97
C ILE A 62 -4.80 3.37 -11.70
N ASP A 63 -5.52 3.27 -12.81
CA ASP A 63 -5.90 4.42 -13.63
C ASP A 63 -6.82 5.40 -12.87
N THR A 64 -7.79 4.89 -12.10
CA THR A 64 -8.63 5.70 -11.21
C THR A 64 -7.78 6.54 -10.24
N THR A 65 -6.72 5.95 -9.71
CA THR A 65 -5.87 6.66 -8.74
C THR A 65 -4.97 7.67 -9.44
N ARG A 66 -4.47 7.35 -10.63
CA ARG A 66 -3.71 8.28 -11.48
C ARG A 66 -4.55 9.52 -11.85
N GLU A 67 -5.80 9.32 -12.23
CA GLU A 67 -6.74 10.42 -12.53
C GLU A 67 -6.98 11.31 -11.30
N TYR A 68 -7.06 10.71 -10.13
CA TYR A 68 -7.32 11.44 -8.89
C TYR A 68 -6.10 12.17 -8.32
N LEU A 69 -4.93 11.52 -8.30
CA LEU A 69 -3.71 12.04 -7.67
C LEU A 69 -2.75 12.73 -8.66
N GLY A 70 -2.78 12.39 -9.92
CA GLY A 70 -1.82 12.74 -10.96
C GLY A 70 -1.02 11.52 -11.44
N ASN A 71 -0.46 11.63 -12.63
CA ASN A 71 0.34 10.58 -13.23
C ASN A 71 1.80 10.71 -12.80
N TYR A 72 2.21 9.94 -11.78
CA TYR A 72 3.57 9.91 -11.27
C TYR A 72 4.34 8.73 -11.87
N GLY A 73 5.62 8.95 -12.20
CA GLY A 73 6.44 7.92 -12.83
C GLY A 73 7.91 8.32 -12.98
N PRO A 74 8.69 7.53 -13.75
CA PRO A 74 8.28 6.37 -14.53
C PRO A 74 7.78 5.17 -13.69
N LEU A 75 6.83 4.40 -14.25
CA LEU A 75 6.17 3.30 -13.55
C LEU A 75 6.10 2.05 -14.43
N CYS A 76 6.61 0.94 -13.93
CA CYS A 76 6.39 -0.40 -14.47
C CYS A 76 5.45 -1.20 -13.56
N VAL A 77 4.53 -1.94 -14.15
CA VAL A 77 3.59 -2.81 -13.46
C VAL A 77 3.83 -4.25 -13.90
N TYR A 78 4.35 -5.08 -12.99
CA TYR A 78 4.63 -6.49 -13.23
C TYR A 78 3.50 -7.34 -12.68
N ILE A 79 2.94 -8.21 -13.53
CA ILE A 79 1.90 -9.16 -13.15
C ILE A 79 2.47 -10.56 -13.31
N ILE A 80 2.81 -11.18 -12.19
CA ILE A 80 3.44 -12.49 -12.10
C ILE A 80 2.39 -13.48 -11.62
N GLY A 81 2.06 -14.44 -12.45
CA GLY A 81 1.07 -15.47 -12.12
C GLY A 81 0.19 -15.81 -13.30
N GLN A 82 -0.45 -16.94 -13.19
CA GLN A 82 -1.41 -17.47 -14.15
C GLN A 82 -2.33 -18.47 -13.46
N GLU A 83 -3.40 -18.88 -14.15
CA GLU A 83 -4.16 -20.04 -13.70
C GLU A 83 -3.21 -21.24 -13.54
N LYS A 84 -3.41 -22.02 -12.49
CA LYS A 84 -2.48 -23.00 -11.88
C LYS A 84 -1.62 -23.87 -12.82
N ASP A 85 -1.99 -24.04 -14.09
CA ASP A 85 -1.33 -24.98 -14.98
C ASP A 85 -0.24 -24.36 -15.87
N GLU A 86 -0.19 -23.03 -16.02
CA GLU A 86 0.68 -22.37 -16.98
C GLU A 86 2.00 -21.84 -16.38
N LEU A 87 2.07 -21.61 -15.07
CA LEU A 87 3.33 -21.32 -14.37
C LEU A 87 4.28 -22.53 -14.29
N LYS A 88 3.84 -23.70 -14.73
CA LYS A 88 4.71 -24.88 -14.88
C LYS A 88 5.66 -24.77 -16.05
N SER A 89 5.41 -23.86 -17.00
CA SER A 89 6.33 -23.59 -18.09
C SER A 89 7.31 -22.50 -17.67
N ASP A 90 8.58 -22.84 -17.57
CA ASP A 90 9.66 -21.93 -17.17
C ASP A 90 9.77 -20.70 -18.10
N THR A 91 9.47 -20.87 -19.40
CA THR A 91 9.66 -19.85 -20.43
C THR A 91 8.82 -18.59 -20.29
N VAL A 92 7.66 -18.64 -19.64
CA VAL A 92 6.77 -17.49 -19.49
C VAL A 92 7.13 -16.65 -18.26
N ALA A 93 7.42 -17.33 -17.15
CA ALA A 93 7.92 -16.67 -15.95
C ALA A 93 9.24 -15.96 -16.26
N ASP A 94 10.13 -16.59 -17.04
CA ASP A 94 11.45 -16.09 -17.38
C ASP A 94 11.39 -14.73 -18.10
N ARG A 95 10.47 -14.51 -19.05
CA ARG A 95 10.34 -13.24 -19.77
C ARG A 95 9.97 -12.07 -18.86
N ILE A 96 9.00 -12.27 -17.95
CA ILE A 96 8.57 -11.21 -17.03
C ILE A 96 9.70 -10.87 -16.05
N ILE A 97 10.39 -11.90 -15.56
CA ILE A 97 11.49 -11.73 -14.61
C ILE A 97 12.73 -11.16 -15.31
N GLU A 98 12.99 -11.52 -16.54
CA GLU A 98 14.05 -10.91 -17.34
C GLU A 98 13.78 -9.41 -17.54
N ALA A 99 12.57 -9.00 -17.93
CA ALA A 99 12.19 -7.60 -18.05
C ALA A 99 12.34 -6.87 -16.72
N TYR A 100 11.90 -7.49 -15.60
CA TYR A 100 12.08 -6.95 -14.26
C TYR A 100 13.56 -6.71 -13.89
N CYS A 101 14.42 -7.66 -14.18
CA CYS A 101 15.85 -7.55 -13.85
C CYS A 101 16.58 -6.57 -14.80
N ARG A 102 16.22 -6.53 -16.10
CA ARG A 102 16.81 -5.60 -17.05
C ARG A 102 16.40 -4.15 -16.78
N ASN A 103 15.15 -3.89 -16.43
CA ASN A 103 14.71 -2.54 -16.05
C ASN A 103 15.47 -2.00 -14.84
N ARG A 104 15.94 -2.88 -13.95
CA ARG A 104 16.75 -2.51 -12.77
C ARG A 104 18.22 -2.31 -13.06
N HIS A 105 18.78 -3.12 -13.92
CA HIS A 105 20.25 -3.24 -14.07
C HIS A 105 20.75 -2.88 -15.47
N GLY A 106 19.84 -2.57 -16.41
CA GLY A 106 20.17 -2.19 -17.78
C GLY A 106 20.98 -3.31 -18.46
N GLU A 107 22.11 -2.92 -19.06
CA GLU A 107 23.01 -3.82 -19.81
C GLU A 107 24.07 -4.50 -18.90
N ALA A 108 24.04 -4.29 -17.60
CA ALA A 108 24.98 -4.90 -16.68
C ALA A 108 24.65 -6.40 -16.48
N GLU A 109 25.07 -7.23 -17.44
CA GLU A 109 24.68 -8.64 -17.54
C GLU A 109 24.90 -9.43 -16.26
N ASP A 110 26.05 -9.27 -15.59
CA ASP A 110 26.33 -9.97 -14.32
C ASP A 110 25.29 -9.64 -13.23
N ARG A 111 24.84 -8.39 -13.16
CA ARG A 111 23.79 -7.95 -12.22
C ARG A 111 22.43 -8.46 -12.62
N VAL A 112 22.13 -8.49 -13.93
CA VAL A 112 20.91 -9.09 -14.46
C VAL A 112 20.85 -10.57 -14.08
N GLN A 113 21.93 -11.33 -14.33
CA GLN A 113 21.99 -12.75 -13.99
C GLN A 113 21.90 -13.02 -12.48
N ASP A 114 22.51 -12.18 -11.64
CA ASP A 114 22.34 -12.30 -10.18
C ASP A 114 20.90 -11.99 -9.74
N CYS A 115 20.26 -10.97 -10.31
CA CYS A 115 18.87 -10.65 -10.08
C CYS A 115 17.93 -11.81 -10.48
N LEU A 116 18.16 -12.42 -11.66
CA LEU A 116 17.36 -13.57 -12.13
C LEU A 116 17.45 -14.74 -11.13
N ARG A 117 18.65 -15.10 -10.68
CA ARG A 117 18.84 -16.21 -9.75
C ARG A 117 18.20 -15.97 -8.38
N ARG A 118 18.32 -14.77 -7.83
CA ARG A 118 17.90 -14.45 -6.46
C ARG A 118 16.48 -13.90 -6.42
N LYS A 119 16.31 -12.66 -6.87
CA LYS A 119 15.06 -11.93 -6.74
C LYS A 119 13.98 -12.51 -7.67
N GLY A 120 14.36 -12.74 -8.92
CA GLY A 120 13.48 -13.32 -9.92
C GLY A 120 13.00 -14.70 -9.53
N GLY A 121 13.93 -15.60 -9.14
CA GLY A 121 13.60 -16.94 -8.67
C GLY A 121 12.58 -16.90 -7.52
N SER A 122 12.82 -16.04 -6.52
CA SER A 122 11.89 -15.88 -5.38
C SER A 122 10.50 -15.39 -5.80
N LEU A 123 10.39 -14.52 -6.81
CA LEU A 123 9.10 -14.07 -7.31
C LEU A 123 8.32 -15.21 -7.97
N VAL A 124 9.01 -16.02 -8.76
CA VAL A 124 8.42 -17.19 -9.44
C VAL A 124 8.00 -18.26 -8.42
N GLU A 125 8.84 -18.56 -7.44
CA GLU A 125 8.51 -19.52 -6.38
C GLU A 125 7.22 -19.11 -5.65
N ARG A 126 7.14 -17.85 -5.21
CA ARG A 126 5.92 -17.33 -4.55
C ARG A 126 4.68 -17.43 -5.43
N ALA A 127 4.81 -17.16 -6.73
CA ALA A 127 3.70 -17.31 -7.65
C ALA A 127 3.27 -18.78 -7.80
N ARG A 128 4.22 -19.73 -7.87
CA ARG A 128 3.97 -21.18 -7.92
C ARG A 128 3.35 -21.71 -6.63
N ASP A 129 3.76 -21.18 -5.48
CA ASP A 129 3.19 -21.55 -4.18
C ASP A 129 1.78 -21.00 -3.96
N GLY A 130 1.24 -20.23 -4.91
CA GLY A 130 -0.10 -19.67 -4.85
C GLY A 130 -0.20 -18.43 -3.95
N SER A 131 0.91 -17.80 -3.61
CA SER A 131 0.89 -16.52 -2.90
C SER A 131 0.11 -15.48 -3.69
N THR A 132 -0.69 -14.68 -2.99
CA THR A 132 -1.40 -13.54 -3.56
C THR A 132 -0.86 -12.28 -2.88
N GLU A 133 -0.12 -11.47 -3.63
CA GLU A 133 0.62 -10.34 -3.08
C GLU A 133 0.56 -9.13 -4.02
N ALA A 134 0.69 -7.93 -3.44
CA ALA A 134 0.92 -6.70 -4.17
C ALA A 134 1.83 -5.80 -3.34
N TYR A 135 2.77 -5.13 -3.98
CA TYR A 135 3.65 -4.16 -3.30
C TYR A 135 4.33 -3.22 -4.27
N LEU A 136 4.70 -2.04 -3.77
CA LEU A 136 5.61 -1.13 -4.45
C LEU A 136 7.06 -1.56 -4.18
N SER A 137 7.83 -1.77 -5.25
CA SER A 137 9.28 -1.78 -5.25
C SER A 137 9.78 -0.45 -5.82
N TYR A 138 10.85 0.09 -5.27
CA TYR A 138 11.35 1.39 -5.66
C TYR A 138 12.85 1.32 -5.94
N VAL A 139 13.23 1.69 -7.16
CA VAL A 139 14.62 1.65 -7.64
C VAL A 139 15.14 3.09 -7.70
N ASP A 140 15.99 3.46 -6.76
CA ASP A 140 16.50 4.82 -6.58
C ASP A 140 17.99 4.99 -6.96
N PHE A 141 18.66 3.92 -7.36
CA PHE A 141 20.05 3.95 -7.78
C PHE A 141 20.23 4.22 -9.28
N LEU A 142 19.14 4.33 -10.05
CA LEU A 142 19.14 4.75 -11.44
C LEU A 142 19.25 6.28 -11.54
N ASP A 143 19.65 6.79 -12.71
CA ASP A 143 19.67 8.23 -12.99
C ASP A 143 18.28 8.85 -12.80
N LYS A 144 17.25 8.16 -13.27
CA LYS A 144 15.84 8.45 -12.97
C LYS A 144 15.28 7.33 -12.11
N PRO A 145 14.71 7.63 -10.95
CA PRO A 145 14.12 6.61 -10.11
C PRO A 145 12.94 5.93 -10.84
N LEU A 146 12.76 4.64 -10.59
CA LEU A 146 11.71 3.82 -11.18
C LEU A 146 10.82 3.26 -10.08
N ALA A 147 9.51 3.48 -10.20
CA ALA A 147 8.52 2.78 -9.41
C ALA A 147 8.14 1.46 -10.09
N GLU A 148 8.05 0.40 -9.32
CA GLU A 148 7.67 -0.92 -9.81
C GLU A 148 6.54 -1.46 -8.95
N LEU A 149 5.34 -1.53 -9.49
CA LEU A 149 4.24 -2.25 -8.85
C LEU A 149 4.33 -3.74 -9.23
N VAL A 150 4.51 -4.57 -8.21
CA VAL A 150 4.62 -6.03 -8.39
C VAL A 150 3.37 -6.69 -7.84
N PHE A 151 2.66 -7.39 -8.70
CA PHE A 151 1.48 -8.16 -8.37
C PHE A 151 1.75 -9.65 -8.62
N ILE A 152 1.64 -10.46 -7.57
CA ILE A 152 1.78 -11.91 -7.65
C ILE A 152 0.39 -12.51 -7.52
N ASN A 153 -0.03 -13.31 -8.49
CA ASN A 153 -1.36 -13.94 -8.58
C ASN A 153 -2.51 -12.98 -8.19
N PRO A 154 -2.61 -11.76 -8.81
CA PRO A 154 -3.60 -10.79 -8.36
C PRO A 154 -5.06 -11.27 -8.48
N HIS A 155 -5.34 -12.26 -9.33
CA HIS A 155 -6.63 -12.92 -9.41
C HIS A 155 -7.03 -13.69 -8.13
N GLY A 156 -6.08 -13.95 -7.24
CA GLY A 156 -6.33 -14.52 -5.91
C GLY A 156 -6.90 -13.52 -4.89
N PHE A 157 -6.83 -12.20 -5.18
CA PHE A 157 -7.55 -11.24 -4.35
C PHE A 157 -9.06 -11.38 -4.59
N PRO A 158 -9.85 -11.54 -3.52
CA PRO A 158 -11.30 -11.60 -3.68
C PRO A 158 -11.84 -10.29 -4.25
N MET A 159 -12.83 -10.36 -5.13
CA MET A 159 -13.55 -9.16 -5.58
C MET A 159 -14.38 -8.58 -4.42
N PRO A 160 -14.42 -7.26 -4.24
CA PRO A 160 -13.86 -6.21 -5.10
C PRO A 160 -12.43 -5.77 -4.74
N TYR A 161 -11.75 -6.46 -3.84
CA TYR A 161 -10.42 -6.06 -3.33
C TYR A 161 -9.35 -5.92 -4.42
N LEU A 162 -9.50 -6.58 -5.56
CA LEU A 162 -8.54 -6.43 -6.67
C LEU A 162 -8.53 -4.99 -7.22
N HIS A 163 -9.70 -4.33 -7.35
CA HIS A 163 -9.76 -2.91 -7.73
C HIS A 163 -9.10 -2.02 -6.68
N THR A 164 -9.47 -2.21 -5.41
CA THR A 164 -8.94 -1.40 -4.32
C THR A 164 -7.46 -1.64 -4.11
N ARG A 165 -6.93 -2.82 -4.47
CA ARG A 165 -5.50 -3.09 -4.42
C ARG A 165 -4.72 -2.28 -5.46
N GLY A 166 -5.25 -2.12 -6.67
CA GLY A 166 -4.66 -1.22 -7.68
C GLY A 166 -4.59 0.23 -7.18
N ILE A 167 -5.63 0.70 -6.49
CA ILE A 167 -5.64 2.03 -5.86
C ILE A 167 -4.57 2.13 -4.77
N HIS A 168 -4.53 1.18 -3.86
CA HIS A 168 -3.60 1.14 -2.72
C HIS A 168 -2.14 1.22 -3.19
N GLU A 169 -1.76 0.36 -4.11
CA GLU A 169 -0.37 0.30 -4.58
C GLU A 169 0.02 1.56 -5.36
N TYR A 170 -0.87 2.14 -6.18
CA TYR A 170 -0.57 3.39 -6.84
C TYR A 170 -0.51 4.59 -5.87
N ALA A 171 -1.27 4.58 -4.78
CA ALA A 171 -1.14 5.59 -3.74
C ALA A 171 0.29 5.64 -3.19
N HIS A 172 0.97 4.51 -3.08
CA HIS A 172 2.39 4.46 -2.69
C HIS A 172 3.31 5.12 -3.71
N VAL A 173 3.01 5.03 -5.02
CA VAL A 173 3.77 5.75 -6.06
C VAL A 173 3.65 7.26 -5.84
N PHE A 174 2.45 7.77 -5.60
CA PHE A 174 2.22 9.16 -5.24
C PHE A 174 2.97 9.56 -3.95
N GLN A 175 2.90 8.74 -2.92
CA GLN A 175 3.59 9.01 -1.65
C GLN A 175 5.12 9.12 -1.82
N ARG A 176 5.70 8.42 -2.80
CA ARG A 176 7.13 8.52 -3.15
C ARG A 176 7.52 9.84 -3.83
N ALA A 177 6.57 10.66 -4.23
CA ALA A 177 6.82 12.02 -4.70
C ALA A 177 7.05 13.01 -3.54
N HIS A 178 6.80 12.59 -2.31
CA HIS A 178 6.87 13.42 -1.10
C HIS A 178 7.85 12.85 -0.07
N ALA A 179 8.06 13.58 1.02
CA ALA A 179 8.93 13.15 2.11
C ALA A 179 8.44 11.83 2.75
N ARG A 180 9.39 11.11 3.36
CA ARG A 180 9.07 9.87 4.07
C ARG A 180 8.05 10.11 5.18
N THR A 181 7.10 9.21 5.26
CA THR A 181 6.04 9.19 6.26
C THR A 181 6.21 8.00 7.20
N PRO A 182 5.65 8.05 8.41
CA PRO A 182 5.61 6.87 9.27
C PRO A 182 4.78 5.76 8.61
N THR A 183 5.09 4.52 8.95
CA THR A 183 4.46 3.35 8.34
C THR A 183 2.93 3.39 8.41
N TRP A 184 2.36 3.80 9.56
CA TRP A 184 0.91 3.91 9.72
C TRP A 184 0.27 4.96 8.80
N LEU A 185 0.99 6.04 8.46
CA LEU A 185 0.49 7.07 7.53
C LEU A 185 0.65 6.63 6.08
N THR A 186 1.72 5.88 5.77
CA THR A 186 1.95 5.30 4.45
C THR A 186 0.86 4.29 4.11
N GLU A 187 0.72 3.25 4.92
CA GLU A 187 -0.24 2.17 4.69
C GLU A 187 -1.69 2.62 4.91
N GLY A 188 -1.91 3.34 6.02
CA GLY A 188 -3.25 3.85 6.35
C GLY A 188 -3.76 4.88 5.33
N GLY A 189 -2.88 5.73 4.79
CA GLY A 189 -3.23 6.67 3.74
C GLY A 189 -3.63 5.98 2.44
N ALA A 190 -2.89 4.94 2.04
CA ALA A 190 -3.18 4.13 0.87
C ALA A 190 -4.49 3.33 1.05
N GLU A 191 -4.69 2.71 2.24
CA GLU A 191 -5.91 1.94 2.55
C GLU A 191 -7.14 2.83 2.62
N PHE A 192 -7.07 4.00 3.28
CA PHE A 192 -8.15 4.98 3.31
C PHE A 192 -8.54 5.44 1.91
N LEU A 193 -7.56 5.78 1.07
CA LEU A 193 -7.80 6.20 -0.31
C LEU A 193 -8.41 5.07 -1.15
N ALA A 194 -7.96 3.82 -0.93
CA ALA A 194 -8.50 2.65 -1.60
C ALA A 194 -9.99 2.44 -1.28
N PHE A 195 -10.38 2.62 -0.02
CA PHE A 195 -11.79 2.57 0.37
C PHE A 195 -12.58 3.75 -0.19
N TYR A 196 -12.04 4.96 -0.09
CA TYR A 196 -12.71 6.17 -0.55
C TYR A 196 -12.96 6.19 -2.06
N LEU A 197 -11.95 5.89 -2.87
CA LEU A 197 -12.10 5.83 -4.33
C LEU A 197 -12.88 4.59 -4.78
N GLY A 198 -12.74 3.46 -4.08
CA GLY A 198 -13.52 2.27 -4.35
C GLY A 198 -15.03 2.50 -4.21
N ASP A 199 -15.44 3.27 -3.20
CA ASP A 199 -16.84 3.67 -2.99
C ASP A 199 -17.34 4.60 -4.10
N LYS A 200 -16.54 5.58 -4.51
CA LYS A 200 -16.88 6.49 -5.60
C LYS A 200 -17.16 5.80 -6.95
N HIS A 201 -16.69 4.58 -7.10
CA HIS A 201 -16.87 3.76 -8.29
C HIS A 201 -17.82 2.58 -8.06
N ASP A 202 -18.54 2.55 -6.94
CA ASP A 202 -19.49 1.50 -6.56
C ASP A 202 -18.84 0.09 -6.48
N TRP A 203 -17.54 0.01 -6.18
CA TRP A 203 -16.85 -1.28 -6.01
C TRP A 203 -16.97 -1.82 -4.59
N ILE A 204 -16.96 -0.91 -3.62
CA ILE A 204 -17.10 -1.21 -2.19
C ILE A 204 -17.95 -0.14 -1.52
N ASP A 205 -18.35 -0.41 -0.28
CA ASP A 205 -19.00 0.56 0.61
C ASP A 205 -17.95 1.12 1.57
N PHE A 206 -17.71 2.43 1.50
CA PHE A 206 -16.71 3.12 2.31
C PHE A 206 -16.97 3.00 3.81
N GLU A 207 -18.23 3.28 4.25
CA GLU A 207 -18.58 3.23 5.67
C GLU A 207 -18.38 1.80 6.22
N LYS A 208 -18.83 0.77 5.51
CA LYS A 208 -18.64 -0.63 5.92
C LYS A 208 -17.18 -1.05 5.93
N SER A 209 -16.38 -0.59 4.97
CA SER A 209 -14.95 -0.89 4.92
C SER A 209 -14.22 -0.26 6.11
N MET A 210 -14.51 0.99 6.41
CA MET A 210 -13.96 1.70 7.57
C MET A 210 -14.44 1.07 8.89
N GLU A 211 -15.72 0.71 9.01
CA GLU A 211 -16.25 -0.03 10.16
C GLU A 211 -15.50 -1.35 10.38
N GLY A 212 -15.29 -2.12 9.30
CA GLY A 212 -14.51 -3.35 9.33
C GLY A 212 -13.09 -3.13 9.83
N SER A 213 -12.38 -2.14 9.31
CA SER A 213 -11.02 -1.81 9.74
C SER A 213 -10.97 -1.33 11.20
N MET A 214 -11.99 -0.61 11.70
CA MET A 214 -12.05 -0.26 13.12
C MET A 214 -12.16 -1.49 14.02
N ARG A 215 -12.99 -2.45 13.64
CA ARG A 215 -13.12 -3.71 14.38
C ARG A 215 -11.80 -4.49 14.40
N MET A 216 -11.04 -4.44 13.30
CA MET A 216 -9.71 -5.07 13.24
C MET A 216 -8.69 -4.34 14.11
N ALA A 217 -8.61 -3.02 14.05
CA ALA A 217 -7.74 -2.21 14.90
C ALA A 217 -7.97 -2.48 16.40
N ARG A 218 -9.22 -2.64 16.81
CA ARG A 218 -9.63 -2.94 18.21
C ARG A 218 -9.28 -4.35 18.70
N LYS A 219 -8.86 -5.26 17.83
CA LYS A 219 -8.34 -6.57 18.27
C LYS A 219 -7.01 -6.45 18.99
N VAL A 220 -6.28 -5.37 18.79
CA VAL A 220 -5.07 -5.06 19.56
C VAL A 220 -5.48 -4.51 20.92
N LYS A 221 -5.19 -5.26 21.97
CA LYS A 221 -5.57 -4.87 23.33
C LYS A 221 -4.74 -3.69 23.82
N LYS A 222 -5.34 -2.86 24.67
CA LYS A 222 -4.65 -1.74 25.31
C LYS A 222 -3.40 -2.22 26.06
N GLY A 223 -2.26 -1.61 25.75
CA GLY A 223 -0.98 -1.95 26.35
C GLY A 223 -0.18 -3.03 25.59
N GLU A 224 -0.75 -3.71 24.58
CA GLU A 224 0.01 -4.67 23.77
C GLU A 224 0.83 -3.97 22.67
N ALA A 225 0.21 -3.03 21.96
CA ALA A 225 0.82 -2.18 20.94
C ALA A 225 -0.10 -0.99 20.65
N SER A 226 0.43 0.05 20.03
CA SER A 226 -0.29 1.27 19.68
C SER A 226 0.16 1.81 18.31
N LEU A 227 -0.52 2.82 17.79
CA LEU A 227 -0.19 3.43 16.51
C LEU A 227 1.25 3.99 16.48
N ILE A 228 1.74 4.53 17.59
CA ILE A 228 3.10 5.09 17.71
C ILE A 228 4.18 4.03 17.49
N ASP A 229 3.92 2.78 17.86
CA ASP A 229 4.86 1.68 17.64
C ASP A 229 5.09 1.43 16.15
N PHE A 230 4.14 1.80 15.30
CA PHE A 230 4.16 1.62 13.85
C PHE A 230 4.58 2.88 13.08
N GLU A 231 5.38 3.75 13.71
CA GLU A 231 6.08 4.81 12.97
C GLU A 231 7.14 4.23 12.01
N ASP A 232 7.82 3.16 12.42
CA ASP A 232 8.89 2.53 11.64
C ASP A 232 8.85 1.01 11.78
N VAL A 233 8.33 0.35 10.73
CA VAL A 233 8.26 -1.12 10.70
C VAL A 233 9.64 -1.77 10.69
N GLY A 234 10.65 -1.13 10.12
CA GLY A 234 12.02 -1.64 10.12
C GLY A 234 12.60 -1.74 11.53
N LYS A 235 12.24 -0.82 12.43
CA LYS A 235 12.57 -0.92 13.85
C LYS A 235 11.83 -2.07 14.54
N ILE A 236 10.54 -2.27 14.20
CA ILE A 236 9.78 -3.40 14.73
C ILE A 236 10.47 -4.72 14.37
N GLU A 237 10.86 -4.89 13.12
CA GLU A 237 11.49 -6.12 12.65
C GLU A 237 12.82 -6.43 13.38
N LYS A 238 13.60 -5.40 13.68
CA LYS A 238 14.91 -5.55 14.32
C LYS A 238 14.85 -5.62 15.85
N GLU A 239 14.05 -4.76 16.47
CA GLU A 239 14.08 -4.52 17.90
C GLU A 239 12.91 -5.16 18.64
N ARG A 240 11.74 -5.28 17.98
CA ARG A 240 10.49 -5.76 18.59
C ARG A 240 9.69 -6.69 17.67
N PRO A 241 10.31 -7.81 17.17
CA PRO A 241 9.67 -8.67 16.16
C PRO A 241 8.34 -9.27 16.58
N HIS A 242 8.08 -9.39 17.89
CA HIS A 242 6.80 -9.86 18.44
C HIS A 242 5.62 -8.94 18.11
N LEU A 243 5.86 -7.65 17.80
CA LEU A 243 4.83 -6.70 17.39
C LEU A 243 4.42 -6.87 15.93
N LYS A 244 5.19 -7.59 15.11
CA LYS A 244 4.90 -7.80 13.68
C LYS A 244 3.50 -8.40 13.45
N LYS A 245 3.00 -9.21 14.37
CA LYS A 245 1.64 -9.78 14.32
C LYS A 245 0.53 -8.72 14.29
N TYR A 246 0.80 -7.49 14.76
CA TYR A 246 -0.15 -6.38 14.77
C TYR A 246 -0.02 -5.44 13.57
N TYR A 247 0.91 -5.73 12.65
CA TYR A 247 1.22 -4.84 11.52
C TYR A 247 -0.03 -4.47 10.72
N ARG A 248 -0.81 -5.47 10.27
CA ARG A 248 -2.05 -5.21 9.53
C ARG A 248 -3.03 -4.36 10.34
N HIS A 249 -3.25 -4.69 11.60
CA HIS A 249 -4.22 -4.01 12.45
C HIS A 249 -3.86 -2.57 12.79
N LEU A 250 -2.57 -2.25 12.91
CA LEU A 250 -2.13 -0.93 13.34
C LEU A 250 -1.64 -0.06 12.17
N ALA A 251 -0.88 -0.60 11.22
CA ALA A 251 -0.42 0.20 10.10
C ALA A 251 -1.53 0.47 9.09
N TYR A 252 -2.34 -0.52 8.74
CA TYR A 252 -3.41 -0.38 7.75
C TYR A 252 -4.72 0.06 8.41
N ASP A 253 -5.28 -0.79 9.26
CA ASP A 253 -6.63 -0.60 9.79
C ASP A 253 -6.71 0.64 10.69
N ALA A 254 -5.88 0.73 11.73
CA ALA A 254 -5.80 1.90 12.59
C ALA A 254 -5.23 3.12 11.87
N GLY A 255 -4.27 2.91 10.95
CA GLY A 255 -3.71 3.96 10.09
C GLY A 255 -4.76 4.65 9.23
N ALA A 256 -5.67 3.90 8.60
CA ALA A 256 -6.78 4.48 7.82
C ALA A 256 -7.68 5.38 8.70
N TRP A 257 -7.97 4.98 9.92
CA TRP A 257 -8.72 5.81 10.87
C TRP A 257 -7.94 7.01 11.40
N ALA A 258 -6.62 6.88 11.53
CA ALA A 258 -5.76 8.01 11.87
C ALA A 258 -5.78 9.09 10.77
N VAL A 259 -5.77 8.67 9.49
CA VAL A 259 -5.96 9.56 8.33
C VAL A 259 -7.36 10.17 8.33
N ALA A 260 -8.41 9.40 8.57
CA ALA A 260 -9.78 9.92 8.71
C ALA A 260 -9.88 10.99 9.80
N LEU A 261 -9.25 10.77 10.96
CA LEU A 261 -9.19 11.74 12.05
C LEU A 261 -8.47 13.02 11.64
N LEU A 262 -7.35 12.93 10.92
CA LEU A 262 -6.63 14.10 10.40
C LEU A 262 -7.48 14.92 9.43
N ILE A 263 -8.17 14.26 8.50
CA ILE A 263 -9.07 14.92 7.55
C ILE A 263 -10.24 15.57 8.30
N HIS A 264 -10.85 14.86 9.24
CA HIS A 264 -11.96 15.38 10.04
C HIS A 264 -11.59 16.63 10.84
N ARG A 265 -10.38 16.66 11.40
CA ARG A 265 -9.85 17.76 12.21
C ARG A 265 -9.40 18.97 11.38
N SER A 266 -9.08 18.75 10.10
CA SER A 266 -8.67 19.85 9.22
C SER A 266 -9.85 20.81 8.95
N GLU A 267 -9.53 22.06 8.65
CA GLU A 267 -10.55 23.08 8.30
C GLU A 267 -11.40 22.69 7.11
N SER A 268 -10.79 22.06 6.10
CA SER A 268 -11.49 21.71 4.85
C SER A 268 -12.33 20.45 4.98
N ARG A 269 -11.92 19.51 5.81
CA ARG A 269 -12.48 18.15 5.89
C ARG A 269 -12.56 17.44 4.54
N SER A 270 -11.67 17.77 3.61
CA SER A 270 -11.69 17.29 2.23
C SER A 270 -10.57 16.28 1.98
N VAL A 271 -10.92 15.13 1.39
CA VAL A 271 -9.94 14.11 0.96
C VAL A 271 -9.02 14.67 -0.11
N LYS A 272 -9.57 15.43 -1.08
CA LYS A 272 -8.75 16.06 -2.12
C LYS A 272 -7.73 17.03 -1.53
N GLN A 273 -8.13 17.85 -0.55
CA GLN A 273 -7.19 18.76 0.10
C GLN A 273 -6.18 18.04 1.00
N PHE A 274 -6.54 16.92 1.60
CA PHE A 274 -5.57 16.09 2.29
C PHE A 274 -4.47 15.64 1.32
N MET A 275 -4.81 15.13 0.17
CA MET A 275 -3.81 14.71 -0.82
C MET A 275 -2.99 15.89 -1.37
N THR A 276 -3.62 17.01 -1.70
CA THR A 276 -2.97 18.13 -2.41
C THR A 276 -2.33 19.19 -1.51
N LYS A 277 -2.63 19.23 -0.21
CA LYS A 277 -2.05 20.19 0.73
C LYS A 277 -1.23 19.54 1.84
N PHE A 278 -1.72 18.42 2.41
CA PHE A 278 -1.00 17.77 3.50
C PHE A 278 0.31 17.11 3.01
N TYR A 279 0.27 16.36 1.91
CA TYR A 279 1.48 15.68 1.41
C TYR A 279 2.60 16.66 1.02
N PRO A 280 2.36 17.78 0.29
CA PRO A 280 3.39 18.81 0.07
C PRO A 280 3.95 19.41 1.36
N MET A 281 3.13 19.52 2.42
CA MET A 281 3.57 20.03 3.73
C MET A 281 4.63 19.15 4.41
N LEU A 282 4.66 17.84 4.06
CA LEU A 282 5.67 16.89 4.56
C LEU A 282 7.09 17.34 4.14
N ASP A 283 7.22 17.87 2.92
CA ASP A 283 8.49 18.29 2.35
C ASP A 283 9.09 19.53 3.03
N GLU A 284 8.22 20.38 3.53
CA GLU A 284 8.64 21.64 4.15
C GLU A 284 8.93 21.47 5.64
N LYS A 285 8.19 20.64 6.33
CA LYS A 285 8.10 20.64 7.80
C LYS A 285 8.43 19.29 8.45
N GLY A 286 8.56 18.24 7.66
CA GLY A 286 8.59 16.88 8.16
C GLY A 286 7.22 16.42 8.69
N TRP A 287 7.03 15.10 8.74
CA TRP A 287 5.72 14.51 8.96
C TRP A 287 5.09 14.84 10.34
N ARG A 288 5.88 14.93 11.42
CA ARG A 288 5.32 15.26 12.76
C ARG A 288 4.71 16.66 12.76
N SER A 289 5.44 17.63 12.26
CA SER A 289 4.96 19.01 12.17
C SER A 289 3.79 19.16 11.21
N ALA A 290 3.79 18.39 10.11
CA ALA A 290 2.68 18.40 9.15
C ALA A 290 1.40 17.84 9.76
N VAL A 291 1.47 16.72 10.49
CA VAL A 291 0.34 16.14 11.24
C VAL A 291 -0.23 17.13 12.25
N CYS A 292 0.65 17.74 13.04
CA CYS A 292 0.23 18.72 14.04
C CYS A 292 -0.47 19.92 13.41
N ARG A 293 0.15 20.52 12.39
CA ARG A 293 -0.39 21.71 11.72
C ARG A 293 -1.70 21.41 11.00
N TYR A 294 -1.76 20.30 10.24
CA TYR A 294 -2.94 19.95 9.45
C TYR A 294 -4.15 19.60 10.32
N GLY A 295 -3.91 18.85 11.40
CA GLY A 295 -4.95 18.41 12.33
C GLY A 295 -5.23 19.39 13.50
N GLY A 296 -4.49 20.52 13.59
CA GLY A 296 -4.65 21.48 14.67
C GLY A 296 -4.25 20.95 16.04
N TYR A 297 -3.17 20.14 16.10
CA TYR A 297 -2.62 19.61 17.36
C TYR A 297 -1.40 20.42 17.83
N GLY A 298 -1.26 20.58 19.14
CA GLY A 298 -0.11 21.26 19.73
C GLY A 298 1.21 20.52 19.53
N ASP A 299 1.17 19.20 19.58
CA ASP A 299 2.29 18.30 19.34
C ASP A 299 1.82 16.93 18.86
N ILE A 300 2.76 16.06 18.49
CA ILE A 300 2.45 14.72 17.98
C ILE A 300 1.84 13.79 19.04
N ASN A 301 2.16 13.98 20.31
CA ASN A 301 1.59 13.19 21.39
C ASN A 301 0.11 13.54 21.62
N ALA A 302 -0.26 14.81 21.42
CA ALA A 302 -1.65 15.24 21.42
C ALA A 302 -2.46 14.54 20.32
N PHE A 303 -1.89 14.38 19.11
CA PHE A 303 -2.50 13.58 18.04
C PHE A 303 -2.68 12.12 18.45
N TYR A 304 -1.63 11.44 18.94
CA TYR A 304 -1.74 10.04 19.36
C TYR A 304 -2.73 9.85 20.51
N SER A 305 -2.77 10.79 21.44
CA SER A 305 -3.75 10.77 22.54
C SER A 305 -5.19 10.94 22.04
N ALA A 306 -5.41 11.83 21.07
CA ALA A 306 -6.71 12.00 20.43
C ALA A 306 -7.14 10.76 19.65
N PHE A 307 -6.20 10.12 18.95
CA PHE A 307 -6.45 8.88 18.24
C PHE A 307 -6.79 7.72 19.20
N ALA A 308 -6.04 7.56 20.27
CA ALA A 308 -6.35 6.54 21.31
C ALA A 308 -7.76 6.73 21.89
N LYS A 309 -8.16 7.98 22.18
CA LYS A 309 -9.52 8.30 22.62
C LYS A 309 -10.58 7.96 21.57
N LEU A 310 -10.28 8.19 20.27
CA LEU A 310 -11.18 7.81 19.19
C LEU A 310 -11.40 6.29 19.15
N LEU A 311 -10.36 5.48 19.34
CA LEU A 311 -10.48 4.02 19.37
C LEU A 311 -11.36 3.51 20.54
N GLU A 312 -11.40 4.24 21.65
CA GLU A 312 -12.19 3.90 22.83
C GLU A 312 -13.67 4.32 22.71
N GLN A 313 -14.02 5.20 21.75
CA GLN A 313 -15.41 5.64 21.57
C GLN A 313 -16.32 4.52 21.04
N PRO A 314 -17.64 4.58 21.34
CA PRO A 314 -18.60 3.69 20.70
C PRO A 314 -18.55 3.80 19.16
N GLU A 315 -18.72 2.68 18.46
CA GLU A 315 -18.66 2.59 16.99
C GLU A 315 -19.54 3.66 16.32
N LYS A 316 -20.75 3.87 16.80
CA LYS A 316 -21.68 4.88 16.28
C LYS A 316 -21.09 6.31 16.32
N GLU A 317 -20.34 6.64 17.35
CA GLU A 317 -19.71 7.97 17.48
C GLU A 317 -18.52 8.10 16.52
N GLN A 318 -17.75 7.03 16.34
CA GLN A 318 -16.66 7.00 15.38
C GLN A 318 -17.17 7.18 13.94
N MET A 319 -18.24 6.47 13.57
CA MET A 319 -18.83 6.57 12.23
C MET A 319 -19.36 7.98 11.90
N LYS A 320 -19.75 8.78 12.90
CA LYS A 320 -20.12 10.20 12.67
C LYS A 320 -18.96 11.02 12.10
N LEU A 321 -17.71 10.66 12.44
CA LEU A 321 -16.53 11.32 11.91
C LEU A 321 -16.45 11.22 10.38
N LEU A 322 -16.81 10.08 9.81
CA LEU A 322 -16.75 9.86 8.36
C LEU A 322 -17.76 10.70 7.59
N ARG A 323 -18.94 10.90 8.16
CA ARG A 323 -20.06 11.58 7.48
C ARG A 323 -19.84 13.07 7.16
N VAL A 324 -18.87 13.69 7.80
CA VAL A 324 -18.51 15.09 7.57
C VAL A 324 -17.29 15.26 6.66
N ILE A 325 -16.66 14.15 6.27
CA ILE A 325 -15.55 14.16 5.32
C ILE A 325 -16.11 14.46 3.92
N LYS A 326 -15.54 15.46 3.28
CA LYS A 326 -15.94 15.94 1.96
C LYS A 326 -15.06 15.32 0.87
N PRO A 327 -15.58 15.21 -0.36
CA PRO A 327 -14.78 14.84 -1.53
C PRO A 327 -13.55 15.71 -1.75
#